data_c9ad7a4fc1b8440ea1cd967e74be5aa4
#
_entry.id   c9ad7a4fc1b8440ea1cd967e74be5aa4
#
_cell.length_a   1.000
_cell.length_b   1.000
_cell.length_c   1.000
_cell.angle_alpha   90.00
_cell.angle_beta   90.00
_cell.angle_gamma   90.00
#
_symmetry.space_group_name_H-M   'P 1'
#
loop_
_entity.id
_entity.type
_entity.pdbx_description
1 polymer ?
#
loop_
_entity_poly.entity_id
_entity_poly.type
_entity_poly.pdbx_seq_one_letter_code
_entity_poly.pdbx_strand_id
1 'polypeptide(L)'
;MTSHRFFTDDGFEFLAMIALGSAPYRLSEVGEVYATADRITDGDGESWFEEWMATAARVRRIAEDCESRGDVVSARDAFLRAANYAATAFFYVLATDDPSRSLHTWRSHRRDFDRAMKLWPTPVSHVEIPY
;
A
#
# COMPACT_ATOMS: atom_id res chain seq x y z
N MET A 1 -5.59 30.80 3.26
CA MET A 1 -6.06 29.41 3.16
C MET A 1 -5.10 28.53 3.95
N THR A 2 -5.55 27.92 5.03
CA THR A 2 -4.76 26.92 5.77
C THR A 2 -4.70 25.65 4.92
N SER A 3 -3.50 25.27 4.47
CA SER A 3 -3.28 23.98 3.85
C SER A 3 -3.52 22.90 4.91
N HIS A 4 -4.42 21.97 4.63
CA HIS A 4 -4.56 20.79 5.47
C HIS A 4 -3.32 19.91 5.26
N ARG A 5 -2.60 19.61 6.33
CA ARG A 5 -1.43 18.72 6.33
C ARG A 5 -1.72 17.54 7.24
N PHE A 6 -1.29 16.35 6.82
CA PHE A 6 -1.30 15.15 7.66
C PHE A 6 -0.18 15.20 8.69
N PHE A 7 1.01 15.66 8.27
CA PHE A 7 2.24 15.58 9.05
C PHE A 7 3.02 16.90 9.02
N THR A 8 3.76 17.18 10.08
CA THR A 8 4.76 18.25 10.10
C THR A 8 6.08 17.80 9.45
N ASP A 9 6.39 16.50 9.50
CA ASP A 9 7.49 15.91 8.75
C ASP A 9 7.21 16.01 7.25
N ASP A 10 8.10 16.64 6.49
CA ASP A 10 7.90 16.91 5.07
C ASP A 10 7.96 15.63 4.22
N GLY A 11 8.76 14.64 4.63
CA GLY A 11 8.84 13.34 3.94
C GLY A 11 7.55 12.53 4.11
N PHE A 12 7.02 12.47 5.32
CA PHE A 12 5.74 11.82 5.62
C PHE A 12 4.60 12.49 4.88
N GLU A 13 4.55 13.83 4.92
CA GLU A 13 3.54 14.61 4.21
C GLU A 13 3.57 14.32 2.72
N PHE A 14 4.75 14.36 2.10
CA PHE A 14 4.92 14.11 0.67
C PHE A 14 4.43 12.71 0.28
N LEU A 15 4.81 11.67 1.03
CA LEU A 15 4.40 10.30 0.74
C LEU A 15 2.91 10.04 1.02
N ALA A 16 2.34 10.67 2.04
CA ALA A 16 0.90 10.61 2.31
C ALA A 16 0.09 11.26 1.18
N MET A 17 0.57 12.40 0.65
CA MET A 17 -0.05 13.06 -0.51
C MET A 17 0.04 12.21 -1.78
N ILE A 18 1.15 11.47 -1.99
CA ILE A 18 1.26 10.52 -3.09
C ILE A 18 0.23 9.39 -2.92
N ALA A 19 0.12 8.82 -1.72
CA ALA A 19 -0.86 7.77 -1.44
C ALA A 19 -2.29 8.28 -1.68
N LEU A 20 -2.63 9.48 -1.21
CA LEU A 20 -3.94 10.10 -1.43
C LEU A 20 -4.20 10.36 -2.93
N GLY A 21 -3.21 10.91 -3.64
CA GLY A 21 -3.27 11.21 -5.08
C GLY A 21 -3.40 9.97 -5.96
N SER A 22 -3.16 8.78 -5.41
CA SER A 22 -3.30 7.49 -6.11
C SER A 22 -4.75 6.98 -6.17
N ALA A 23 -5.68 7.61 -5.43
CA ALA A 23 -7.08 7.18 -5.36
C ALA A 23 -7.80 7.15 -6.72
N PRO A 24 -7.64 8.14 -7.64
CA PRO A 24 -8.27 8.07 -8.96
C PRO A 24 -7.83 6.87 -9.79
N TYR A 25 -6.67 6.30 -9.51
CA TYR A 25 -6.10 5.13 -10.20
C TYR A 25 -6.43 3.80 -9.48
N ARG A 26 -7.27 3.83 -8.44
CA ARG A 26 -7.64 2.67 -7.62
C ARG A 26 -6.47 2.02 -6.87
N LEU A 27 -5.39 2.75 -6.70
CA LEU A 27 -4.21 2.31 -5.93
C LEU A 27 -4.30 2.70 -4.45
N SER A 28 -5.28 3.50 -4.08
CA SER A 28 -5.64 3.82 -2.71
C SER A 28 -7.12 4.16 -2.60
N GLU A 29 -7.59 4.35 -1.39
CA GLU A 29 -8.93 4.83 -1.08
C GLU A 29 -8.79 5.94 -0.04
N VAL A 30 -9.50 7.05 -0.26
CA VAL A 30 -9.35 8.29 0.52
C VAL A 30 -9.49 8.04 2.03
N GLY A 31 -10.55 7.33 2.43
CA GLY A 31 -10.79 7.03 3.84
C GLY A 31 -9.73 6.13 4.46
N GLU A 32 -9.18 5.18 3.68
CA GLU A 32 -8.07 4.31 4.14
C GLU A 32 -6.80 5.12 4.38
N VAL A 33 -6.49 6.09 3.51
CA VAL A 33 -5.32 6.96 3.67
C VAL A 33 -5.47 7.84 4.91
N TYR A 34 -6.62 8.52 5.07
CA TYR A 34 -6.86 9.36 6.26
C TYR A 34 -6.82 8.54 7.55
N ALA A 35 -7.50 7.41 7.62
CA ALA A 35 -7.52 6.56 8.80
C ALA A 35 -6.14 5.98 9.14
N THR A 36 -5.27 5.75 8.14
CA THR A 36 -3.90 5.31 8.38
C THR A 36 -3.05 6.46 8.90
N ALA A 37 -3.12 7.63 8.25
CA ALA A 37 -2.36 8.81 8.65
C ALA A 37 -2.67 9.23 10.09
N ASP A 38 -3.94 9.16 10.51
CA ASP A 38 -4.36 9.51 11.88
C ASP A 38 -3.71 8.64 12.98
N ARG A 39 -3.25 7.44 12.63
CA ARG A 39 -2.60 6.52 13.59
C ARG A 39 -1.08 6.65 13.62
N ILE A 40 -0.49 7.27 12.61
CA ILE A 40 0.96 7.41 12.50
C ILE A 40 1.46 8.51 13.46
N THR A 41 2.49 8.19 14.24
CA THR A 41 3.23 9.19 15.00
C THR A 41 4.13 9.97 14.05
N ASP A 42 3.91 11.29 13.98
CA ASP A 42 4.62 12.19 13.06
C ASP A 42 6.15 12.10 13.24
N GLY A 43 6.87 11.85 12.17
CA GLY A 43 8.33 11.71 12.16
C GLY A 43 8.88 10.37 12.67
N ASP A 44 8.04 9.44 13.10
CA ASP A 44 8.44 8.11 13.56
C ASP A 44 8.36 7.07 12.44
N GLY A 45 9.52 6.67 11.90
CA GLY A 45 9.61 5.69 10.80
C GLY A 45 9.09 4.29 11.14
N GLU A 46 9.23 3.84 12.40
CA GLU A 46 8.64 2.58 12.86
C GLU A 46 7.11 2.65 12.82
N SER A 47 6.53 3.73 13.37
CA SER A 47 5.08 3.98 13.33
C SER A 47 4.55 4.05 11.89
N TRP A 48 5.25 4.75 10.99
CA TRP A 48 4.90 4.78 9.57
C TRP A 48 4.81 3.37 8.98
N PHE A 49 5.86 2.58 9.17
CA PHE A 49 5.95 1.24 8.64
C PHE A 49 4.83 0.34 9.16
N GLU A 50 4.64 0.31 10.48
CA GLU A 50 3.65 -0.56 11.12
C GLU A 50 2.21 -0.23 10.69
N GLU A 51 1.85 1.04 10.65
CA GLU A 51 0.49 1.47 10.32
C GLU A 51 0.14 1.22 8.85
N TRP A 52 1.06 1.48 7.93
CA TRP A 52 0.84 1.16 6.51
C TRP A 52 0.81 -0.35 6.26
N MET A 53 1.65 -1.14 6.93
CA MET A 53 1.60 -2.61 6.83
C MET A 53 0.31 -3.19 7.43
N ALA A 54 -0.18 -2.65 8.54
CA ALA A 54 -1.46 -3.03 9.12
C ALA A 54 -2.63 -2.73 8.17
N THR A 55 -2.63 -1.58 7.52
CA THR A 55 -3.62 -1.22 6.50
C THR A 55 -3.54 -2.16 5.30
N ALA A 56 -2.34 -2.45 4.79
CA ALA A 56 -2.14 -3.40 3.70
C ALA A 56 -2.69 -4.79 4.05
N ALA A 57 -2.41 -5.29 5.26
CA ALA A 57 -2.89 -6.59 5.71
C ALA A 57 -4.43 -6.64 5.84
N ARG A 58 -5.05 -5.57 6.35
CA ARG A 58 -6.51 -5.46 6.45
C ARG A 58 -7.16 -5.47 5.06
N VAL A 59 -6.64 -4.69 4.13
CA VAL A 59 -7.18 -4.57 2.77
C VAL A 59 -6.96 -5.87 1.99
N ARG A 60 -5.85 -6.57 2.20
CA ARG A 60 -5.63 -7.91 1.64
C ARG A 60 -6.71 -8.90 2.07
N ARG A 61 -7.11 -8.90 3.36
CA ARG A 61 -8.21 -9.76 3.82
C ARG A 61 -9.52 -9.45 3.10
N ILE A 62 -9.81 -8.17 2.86
CA ILE A 62 -10.98 -7.75 2.06
C ILE A 62 -10.87 -8.32 0.64
N ALA A 63 -9.69 -8.24 0.02
CA ALA A 63 -9.44 -8.78 -1.31
C ALA A 63 -9.67 -10.30 -1.37
N GLU A 64 -9.16 -11.04 -0.37
CA GLU A 64 -9.33 -12.48 -0.26
C GLU A 64 -10.79 -12.89 -0.07
N ASP A 65 -11.53 -12.16 0.74
CA ASP A 65 -12.97 -12.37 0.92
C ASP A 65 -13.75 -12.12 -0.38
N CYS A 66 -13.44 -11.04 -1.09
CA CYS A 66 -14.04 -10.74 -2.39
C CYS A 66 -13.72 -11.84 -3.42
N GLU A 67 -12.46 -12.27 -3.49
CA GLU A 67 -12.03 -13.34 -4.40
C GLU A 67 -12.77 -14.65 -4.12
N SER A 68 -12.92 -15.01 -2.85
CA SER A 68 -13.64 -16.24 -2.45
C SER A 68 -15.11 -16.25 -2.83
N ARG A 69 -15.72 -15.07 -2.96
CA ARG A 69 -17.12 -14.91 -3.42
C ARG A 69 -17.27 -14.74 -4.92
N GLY A 70 -16.15 -14.67 -5.65
CA GLY A 70 -16.16 -14.42 -7.09
C GLY A 70 -16.36 -12.95 -7.48
N ASP A 71 -16.21 -12.02 -6.54
CA ASP A 71 -16.28 -10.58 -6.76
C ASP A 71 -14.96 -10.06 -7.38
N VAL A 72 -14.71 -10.43 -8.63
CA VAL A 72 -13.41 -10.27 -9.30
C VAL A 72 -12.91 -8.83 -9.33
N VAL A 73 -13.78 -7.87 -9.63
CA VAL A 73 -13.41 -6.44 -9.72
C VAL A 73 -13.02 -5.90 -8.35
N SER A 74 -13.82 -6.19 -7.33
CA SER A 74 -13.56 -5.76 -5.96
C SER A 74 -12.29 -6.40 -5.40
N ALA A 75 -12.07 -7.70 -5.68
CA ALA A 75 -10.86 -8.42 -5.28
C ALA A 75 -9.62 -7.81 -5.93
N ARG A 76 -9.64 -7.59 -7.23
CA ARG A 76 -8.54 -6.97 -7.97
C ARG A 76 -8.17 -5.59 -7.42
N ASP A 77 -9.17 -4.73 -7.25
CA ASP A 77 -8.96 -3.36 -6.78
C ASP A 77 -8.44 -3.34 -5.33
N ALA A 78 -8.91 -4.24 -4.48
CA ALA A 78 -8.40 -4.38 -3.11
C ALA A 78 -6.97 -4.94 -3.07
N PHE A 79 -6.60 -5.92 -3.91
CA PHE A 79 -5.21 -6.37 -4.02
C PHE A 79 -4.27 -5.26 -4.51
N LEU A 80 -4.70 -4.44 -5.47
CA LEU A 80 -3.91 -3.28 -5.91
C LEU A 80 -3.67 -2.28 -4.78
N ARG A 81 -4.70 -1.97 -3.98
CA ARG A 81 -4.54 -1.10 -2.81
C ARG A 81 -3.60 -1.71 -1.77
N ALA A 82 -3.78 -2.99 -1.44
CA ALA A 82 -2.90 -3.69 -0.50
C ALA A 82 -1.43 -3.65 -0.96
N ALA A 83 -1.17 -3.89 -2.25
CA ALA A 83 0.16 -3.78 -2.83
C ALA A 83 0.74 -2.37 -2.69
N ASN A 84 -0.06 -1.34 -3.00
CA ASN A 84 0.38 0.05 -2.89
C ASN A 84 0.66 0.48 -1.45
N TYR A 85 -0.15 0.03 -0.48
CA TYR A 85 0.08 0.34 0.93
C TYR A 85 1.34 -0.35 1.47
N ALA A 86 1.63 -1.58 1.05
CA ALA A 86 2.89 -2.23 1.38
C ALA A 86 4.10 -1.51 0.75
N ALA A 87 3.96 -0.99 -0.47
CA ALA A 87 4.99 -0.15 -1.10
C ALA A 87 5.16 1.19 -0.36
N THR A 88 4.08 1.79 0.14
CA THR A 88 4.13 3.01 0.94
C THR A 88 4.85 2.77 2.28
N ALA A 89 4.60 1.64 2.94
CA ALA A 89 5.35 1.22 4.13
C ALA A 89 6.84 1.07 3.84
N PHE A 90 7.19 0.51 2.69
CA PHE A 90 8.57 0.19 2.30
C PHE A 90 9.49 1.41 2.28
N PHE A 91 8.98 2.62 2.01
CA PHE A 91 9.80 3.84 1.99
C PHE A 91 10.55 4.09 3.30
N TYR A 92 10.01 3.65 4.43
CA TYR A 92 10.64 3.82 5.75
C TYR A 92 11.08 2.50 6.41
N VAL A 93 11.15 1.41 5.65
CA VAL A 93 11.55 0.10 6.21
C VAL A 93 12.96 0.11 6.81
N LEU A 94 13.87 0.91 6.23
CA LEU A 94 15.25 1.04 6.73
C LEU A 94 15.35 1.97 7.95
N ALA A 95 14.31 2.72 8.26
CA ALA A 95 14.21 3.53 9.47
C ALA A 95 13.50 2.80 10.63
N THR A 96 13.19 1.51 10.44
CA THR A 96 12.65 0.63 11.49
C THR A 96 13.76 0.01 12.33
N ASP A 97 13.40 -0.54 13.48
CA ASP A 97 14.33 -1.25 14.36
C ASP A 97 14.86 -2.56 13.74
N ASP A 98 14.20 -3.07 12.71
CA ASP A 98 14.58 -4.30 12.01
C ASP A 98 14.61 -4.12 10.47
N PRO A 99 15.76 -3.70 9.92
CA PRO A 99 15.94 -3.56 8.47
C PRO A 99 15.74 -4.85 7.67
N SER A 100 15.80 -6.03 8.32
CA SER A 100 15.56 -7.32 7.66
C SER A 100 14.13 -7.47 7.14
N ARG A 101 13.21 -6.64 7.61
CA ARG A 101 11.82 -6.54 7.11
C ARG A 101 11.73 -6.16 5.63
N SER A 102 12.80 -5.58 5.04
CA SER A 102 12.82 -5.13 3.63
C SER A 102 12.38 -6.22 2.65
N LEU A 103 12.99 -7.40 2.73
CA LEU A 103 12.69 -8.49 1.81
C LEU A 103 11.26 -9.03 1.99
N HIS A 104 10.80 -9.13 3.24
CA HIS A 104 9.44 -9.57 3.54
C HIS A 104 8.40 -8.59 3.01
N THR A 105 8.62 -7.30 3.22
CA THR A 105 7.73 -6.22 2.75
C THR A 105 7.66 -6.20 1.23
N TRP A 106 8.81 -6.29 0.56
CA TRP A 106 8.88 -6.35 -0.88
C TRP A 106 8.12 -7.57 -1.45
N ARG A 107 8.31 -8.75 -0.85
CA ARG A 107 7.57 -9.97 -1.24
C ARG A 107 6.06 -9.84 -1.03
N SER A 108 5.64 -9.19 0.06
CA SER A 108 4.24 -8.93 0.34
C SER A 108 3.61 -8.02 -0.72
N HIS A 109 4.28 -6.89 -1.02
CA HIS A 109 3.89 -5.99 -2.10
C HIS A 109 3.77 -6.73 -3.44
N ARG A 110 4.80 -7.49 -3.81
CA ARG A 110 4.84 -8.21 -5.10
C ARG A 110 3.75 -9.26 -5.20
N ARG A 111 3.52 -10.04 -4.14
CA ARG A 111 2.47 -11.07 -4.11
C ARG A 111 1.08 -10.48 -4.34
N ASP A 112 0.75 -9.37 -3.69
CA ASP A 112 -0.55 -8.74 -3.81
C ASP A 112 -0.74 -8.12 -5.21
N PHE A 113 0.30 -7.51 -5.74
CA PHE A 113 0.30 -7.02 -7.12
C PHE A 113 0.08 -8.17 -8.13
N ASP A 114 0.80 -9.28 -8.00
CA ASP A 114 0.66 -10.43 -8.89
C ASP A 114 -0.74 -11.04 -8.81
N ARG A 115 -1.37 -11.06 -7.62
CA ARG A 115 -2.77 -11.50 -7.48
C ARG A 115 -3.74 -10.56 -8.20
N ALA A 116 -3.54 -9.26 -8.09
CA ALA A 116 -4.35 -8.28 -8.84
C ALA A 116 -4.20 -8.47 -10.36
N MET A 117 -2.97 -8.71 -10.84
CA MET A 117 -2.71 -8.90 -12.26
C MET A 117 -3.35 -10.17 -12.83
N LYS A 118 -3.47 -11.23 -12.03
CA LYS A 118 -4.22 -12.44 -12.43
C LYS A 118 -5.72 -12.19 -12.63
N LEU A 119 -6.26 -11.18 -11.96
CA LEU A 119 -7.67 -10.78 -12.07
C LEU A 119 -7.87 -9.64 -13.07
N TRP A 120 -6.81 -9.21 -13.76
CA TRP A 120 -6.88 -8.16 -14.76
C TRP A 120 -7.52 -8.67 -16.05
N PRO A 121 -8.41 -7.89 -16.70
CA PRO A 121 -9.08 -8.36 -17.93
C PRO A 121 -8.12 -8.60 -19.09
N THR A 122 -7.05 -7.81 -19.16
CA THR A 122 -5.98 -7.98 -20.15
C THR A 122 -4.87 -8.82 -19.54
N PRO A 123 -4.41 -9.91 -20.19
CA PRO A 123 -3.32 -10.71 -19.68
C PRO A 123 -2.05 -9.90 -19.43
N VAL A 124 -1.45 -10.09 -18.25
CA VAL A 124 -0.17 -9.50 -17.87
C VAL A 124 0.84 -10.63 -17.71
N SER A 125 1.95 -10.54 -18.43
CA SER A 125 2.98 -11.57 -18.45
C SER A 125 4.25 -11.10 -17.76
N HIS A 126 4.90 -12.01 -17.02
CA HIS A 126 6.28 -11.79 -16.55
C HIS A 126 7.22 -11.94 -17.74
N VAL A 127 8.14 -11.01 -17.90
CA VAL A 127 9.17 -11.03 -18.94
C VAL A 127 10.53 -10.89 -18.27
N GLU A 128 11.45 -11.78 -18.62
CA GLU A 128 12.86 -11.65 -18.25
C GLU A 128 13.60 -10.86 -19.34
N ILE A 129 14.22 -9.77 -18.96
CA ILE A 129 14.99 -8.92 -19.88
C ILE A 129 16.47 -9.08 -19.51
N PRO A 130 17.25 -9.83 -20.32
CA PRO A 130 18.69 -9.93 -20.10
C PRO A 130 19.38 -8.59 -20.38
N TYR A 131 20.32 -8.19 -19.56
CA TYR A 131 21.12 -6.97 -19.71
C TYR A 131 22.61 -7.24 -19.39
#